data_8c7ea263918da54c866e554a21418e14
#
_entry.id   8c7ea263918da54c866e554a21418e14
#
_cell.length_a   1.000
_cell.length_b   1.000
_cell.length_c   1.000
_cell.angle_alpha   90.00
_cell.angle_beta   90.00
_cell.angle_gamma   90.00
#
_symmetry.space_group_name_H-M   'P 1'
#
loop_
_entity.id
_entity.type
_entity.pdbx_description
1 polymer ?
#
loop_
_entity_poly.entity_id
_entity_poly.type
_entity_poly.pdbx_seq_one_letter_code
_entity_poly.pdbx_strand_id
1 'polypeptide(L)'
;DDEWMERKDMYTTLKNVLAEASELNMAIGAFNTHNLEMVQAIVKAANNQKTPVIIQTSEGTAMYVGMKTLVAVCKSLADEYGVDVDLHLDHAKKWDNIREAVDAGFGSVMYDGSALPFKENVLGTKRVVEYAHAAGASVEAELGTVGGTEDGVVVDSDAVRLTEPSQAVEFIDKTDIDALAVAIGTNHGQYKSKTHINFEVLKSIYEVAKRPLVIHGGTGVSDEDIHHVIDLGIR
;
A
#
# COMPACT_ATOMS: atom_id res chain seq x y z
N ASP A 1 -38.28 -19.35 -3.06
CA ASP A 1 -37.88 -18.07 -3.70
C ASP A 1 -36.41 -17.86 -3.33
N ASP A 2 -35.54 -18.50 -4.14
CA ASP A 2 -34.09 -18.33 -4.06
C ASP A 2 -33.72 -17.01 -4.72
N GLU A 3 -33.76 -15.92 -3.98
CA GLU A 3 -32.98 -14.73 -4.32
C GLU A 3 -31.51 -15.13 -4.20
N TRP A 4 -30.90 -15.49 -5.31
CA TRP A 4 -29.46 -15.46 -5.48
C TRP A 4 -29.05 -13.99 -5.31
N MET A 5 -28.80 -13.55 -4.05
CA MET A 5 -28.09 -12.30 -3.85
C MET A 5 -26.78 -12.44 -4.63
N GLU A 6 -26.57 -11.55 -5.61
CA GLU A 6 -25.29 -11.43 -6.28
C GLU A 6 -24.22 -11.36 -5.20
N ARG A 7 -23.44 -12.43 -5.08
CA ARG A 7 -22.32 -12.46 -4.14
C ARG A 7 -21.38 -11.34 -4.60
N LYS A 8 -21.25 -10.29 -3.80
CA LYS A 8 -20.23 -9.26 -4.02
C LYS A 8 -18.88 -9.98 -4.08
N ASP A 9 -18.12 -9.74 -5.13
CA ASP A 9 -16.75 -10.22 -5.23
C ASP A 9 -15.96 -9.61 -4.06
N MET A 10 -15.45 -10.45 -3.16
CA MET A 10 -14.71 -10.02 -1.98
C MET A 10 -13.23 -9.73 -2.30
N TYR A 11 -12.77 -10.07 -3.50
CA TYR A 11 -11.48 -9.65 -4.00
C TYR A 11 -11.61 -8.27 -4.63
N THR A 12 -10.92 -7.28 -4.06
CA THR A 12 -11.16 -5.87 -4.38
C THR A 12 -9.85 -5.12 -4.70
N THR A 13 -9.87 -3.81 -4.66
CA THR A 13 -8.70 -2.95 -4.96
C THR A 13 -8.38 -2.06 -3.77
N LEU A 14 -7.11 -1.61 -3.69
CA LEU A 14 -6.66 -0.62 -2.71
C LEU A 14 -7.59 0.58 -2.63
N LYS A 15 -7.98 1.13 -3.76
CA LYS A 15 -8.90 2.27 -3.84
C LYS A 15 -10.20 2.02 -3.06
N ASN A 16 -10.79 0.83 -3.22
CA ASN A 16 -12.05 0.51 -2.57
C ASN A 16 -11.89 0.36 -1.05
N VAL A 17 -10.87 -0.38 -0.59
CA VAL A 17 -10.64 -0.56 0.85
C VAL A 17 -10.26 0.76 1.54
N LEU A 18 -9.48 1.63 0.88
CA LEU A 18 -9.11 2.93 1.44
C LEU A 18 -10.26 3.95 1.39
N ALA A 19 -11.21 3.83 0.45
CA ALA A 19 -12.42 4.64 0.46
C ALA A 19 -13.27 4.32 1.70
N GLU A 20 -13.51 3.04 1.98
CA GLU A 20 -14.21 2.59 3.18
C GLU A 20 -13.48 3.03 4.47
N ALA A 21 -12.16 2.84 4.52
CA ALA A 21 -11.33 3.31 5.64
C ALA A 21 -11.48 4.81 5.89
N SER A 22 -11.55 5.61 4.82
CA SER A 22 -11.70 7.07 4.91
C SER A 22 -13.06 7.47 5.46
N GLU A 23 -14.13 6.78 5.07
CA GLU A 23 -15.48 7.03 5.57
C GLU A 23 -15.62 6.68 7.07
N LEU A 24 -14.95 5.62 7.51
CA LEU A 24 -14.97 5.13 8.88
C LEU A 24 -13.90 5.74 9.80
N ASN A 25 -13.04 6.62 9.26
CA ASN A 25 -11.87 7.18 9.94
C ASN A 25 -10.99 6.09 10.60
N MET A 26 -10.65 5.08 9.84
CA MET A 26 -9.78 3.97 10.24
C MET A 26 -8.64 3.79 9.23
N ALA A 27 -7.66 2.99 9.57
CA ALA A 27 -6.64 2.54 8.63
C ALA A 27 -6.75 1.02 8.40
N ILE A 28 -6.39 0.60 7.19
CA ILE A 28 -6.37 -0.82 6.82
C ILE A 28 -4.94 -1.34 6.96
N GLY A 29 -4.79 -2.46 7.66
CA GLY A 29 -3.50 -3.13 7.77
C GLY A 29 -3.08 -3.76 6.45
N ALA A 30 -1.86 -3.44 6.03
CA ALA A 30 -1.18 -4.04 4.88
C ALA A 30 -0.06 -4.95 5.38
N PHE A 31 -0.12 -6.23 5.06
CA PHE A 31 0.75 -7.25 5.63
C PHE A 31 1.52 -8.00 4.55
N ASN A 32 2.86 -7.93 4.62
CA ASN A 32 3.74 -8.66 3.72
C ASN A 32 3.60 -10.17 3.92
N THR A 33 3.51 -10.90 2.83
CA THR A 33 3.42 -12.36 2.81
C THR A 33 4.53 -12.97 1.96
N HIS A 34 4.95 -14.18 2.33
CA HIS A 34 5.97 -14.93 1.59
C HIS A 34 5.51 -16.34 1.22
N ASN A 35 4.37 -16.80 1.72
CA ASN A 35 3.85 -18.15 1.49
C ASN A 35 2.34 -18.24 1.75
N LEU A 36 1.75 -19.37 1.38
CA LEU A 36 0.33 -19.65 1.52
C LEU A 36 -0.15 -19.57 2.97
N GLU A 37 0.61 -20.08 3.91
CA GLU A 37 0.25 -20.14 5.32
C GLU A 37 0.10 -18.74 5.93
N MET A 38 0.95 -17.79 5.50
CA MET A 38 0.84 -16.40 5.92
C MET A 38 -0.43 -15.75 5.36
N VAL A 39 -0.73 -15.94 4.06
CA VAL A 39 -1.96 -15.41 3.45
C VAL A 39 -3.19 -15.92 4.21
N GLN A 40 -3.26 -17.24 4.49
CA GLN A 40 -4.36 -17.83 5.24
C GLN A 40 -4.49 -17.25 6.66
N ALA A 41 -3.36 -17.04 7.35
CA ALA A 41 -3.37 -16.49 8.70
C ALA A 41 -3.86 -15.04 8.72
N ILE A 42 -3.40 -14.22 7.74
CA ILE A 42 -3.78 -12.80 7.63
C ILE A 42 -5.28 -12.68 7.32
N VAL A 43 -5.80 -13.41 6.31
CA VAL A 43 -7.23 -13.36 5.96
C VAL A 43 -8.11 -13.86 7.09
N LYS A 44 -7.70 -14.91 7.80
CA LYS A 44 -8.39 -15.38 9.02
C LYS A 44 -8.43 -14.33 10.12
N ALA A 45 -7.32 -13.62 10.34
CA ALA A 45 -7.26 -12.55 11.33
C ALA A 45 -8.20 -11.41 10.96
N ALA A 46 -8.22 -11.00 9.69
CA ALA A 46 -9.13 -9.98 9.17
C ALA A 46 -10.61 -10.37 9.36
N ASN A 47 -10.97 -11.63 9.04
CA ASN A 47 -12.31 -12.13 9.29
C ASN A 47 -12.70 -12.07 10.78
N ASN A 48 -11.80 -12.45 11.69
CA ASN A 48 -12.06 -12.39 13.13
C ASN A 48 -12.27 -10.93 13.61
N GLN A 49 -11.60 -9.98 12.98
CA GLN A 49 -11.73 -8.55 13.29
C GLN A 49 -12.86 -7.87 12.50
N LYS A 50 -13.45 -8.56 11.51
CA LYS A 50 -14.47 -8.02 10.59
C LYS A 50 -14.00 -6.74 9.90
N THR A 51 -12.80 -6.77 9.36
CA THR A 51 -12.15 -5.64 8.67
C THR A 51 -11.61 -6.09 7.32
N PRO A 52 -11.60 -5.23 6.30
CA PRO A 52 -10.83 -5.45 5.08
C PRO A 52 -9.33 -5.64 5.39
N VAL A 53 -8.60 -6.20 4.43
CA VAL A 53 -7.15 -6.39 4.58
C VAL A 53 -6.42 -6.24 3.24
N ILE A 54 -5.21 -5.71 3.30
CA ILE A 54 -4.29 -5.65 2.17
C ILE A 54 -3.23 -6.74 2.37
N ILE A 55 -3.15 -7.67 1.42
CA ILE A 55 -2.08 -8.67 1.34
C ILE A 55 -0.98 -8.07 0.47
N GLN A 56 0.18 -7.81 1.06
CA GLN A 56 1.32 -7.25 0.36
C GLN A 56 2.32 -8.34 -0.06
N THR A 57 2.98 -8.11 -1.18
CA THR A 57 4.07 -8.97 -1.64
C THR A 57 5.09 -8.17 -2.42
N SER A 58 6.36 -8.37 -2.10
CA SER A 58 7.46 -7.78 -2.86
C SER A 58 7.62 -8.40 -4.25
N GLU A 59 8.34 -7.72 -5.16
CA GLU A 59 8.67 -8.25 -6.48
C GLU A 59 9.30 -9.66 -6.38
N GLY A 60 10.24 -9.86 -5.45
CA GLY A 60 10.92 -11.14 -5.26
C GLY A 60 9.99 -12.27 -4.86
N THR A 61 9.13 -12.01 -3.88
CA THR A 61 8.13 -12.99 -3.43
C THR A 61 7.09 -13.27 -4.51
N ALA A 62 6.59 -12.25 -5.19
CA ALA A 62 5.61 -12.40 -6.27
C ALA A 62 6.14 -13.29 -7.41
N MET A 63 7.40 -13.12 -7.78
CA MET A 63 8.07 -13.98 -8.79
C MET A 63 8.29 -15.39 -8.28
N TYR A 64 8.67 -15.57 -7.00
CA TYR A 64 8.93 -16.88 -6.41
C TYR A 64 7.66 -17.73 -6.28
N VAL A 65 6.57 -17.15 -5.75
CA VAL A 65 5.29 -17.86 -5.56
C VAL A 65 4.53 -18.00 -6.88
N GLY A 66 4.67 -17.02 -7.75
CA GLY A 66 3.92 -16.87 -9.00
C GLY A 66 2.69 -15.95 -8.83
N MET A 67 2.66 -14.88 -9.61
CA MET A 67 1.64 -13.83 -9.49
C MET A 67 0.22 -14.35 -9.66
N LYS A 68 -0.04 -15.20 -10.66
CA LYS A 68 -1.36 -15.83 -10.85
C LYS A 68 -1.77 -16.76 -9.73
N THR A 69 -0.80 -17.43 -9.09
CA THR A 69 -1.04 -18.28 -7.92
C THR A 69 -1.49 -17.43 -6.73
N LEU A 70 -0.81 -16.33 -6.46
CA LEU A 70 -1.19 -15.39 -5.40
C LEU A 70 -2.60 -14.84 -5.61
N VAL A 71 -2.94 -14.41 -6.82
CA VAL A 71 -4.29 -13.94 -7.16
C VAL A 71 -5.34 -15.02 -6.90
N ALA A 72 -5.09 -16.26 -7.35
CA ALA A 72 -6.04 -17.36 -7.16
C ALA A 72 -6.24 -17.68 -5.67
N VAL A 73 -5.17 -17.67 -4.88
CA VAL A 73 -5.21 -17.91 -3.43
C VAL A 73 -5.98 -16.80 -2.72
N CYS A 74 -5.66 -15.53 -3.00
CA CYS A 74 -6.33 -14.39 -2.37
C CYS A 74 -7.83 -14.37 -2.70
N LYS A 75 -8.21 -14.59 -3.96
CA LYS A 75 -9.62 -14.69 -4.37
C LYS A 75 -10.35 -15.81 -3.64
N SER A 76 -9.77 -17.01 -3.61
CA SER A 76 -10.38 -18.16 -2.95
C SER A 76 -10.60 -17.90 -1.46
N LEU A 77 -9.61 -17.32 -0.76
CA LEU A 77 -9.71 -17.04 0.67
C LEU A 77 -10.66 -15.87 0.97
N ALA A 78 -10.64 -14.83 0.13
CA ALA A 78 -11.59 -13.72 0.24
C ALA A 78 -13.04 -14.21 0.20
N ASP A 79 -13.37 -15.06 -0.78
CA ASP A 79 -14.70 -15.64 -0.94
C ASP A 79 -15.05 -16.62 0.18
N GLU A 80 -14.10 -17.49 0.61
CA GLU A 80 -14.30 -18.48 1.68
C GLU A 80 -14.62 -17.80 3.02
N TYR A 81 -13.89 -16.74 3.34
CA TYR A 81 -14.03 -16.04 4.62
C TYR A 81 -14.97 -14.84 4.58
N GLY A 82 -15.43 -14.40 3.39
CA GLY A 82 -16.30 -13.24 3.26
C GLY A 82 -15.63 -11.93 3.69
N VAL A 83 -14.34 -11.75 3.37
CA VAL A 83 -13.51 -10.60 3.73
C VAL A 83 -13.05 -9.88 2.48
N ASP A 84 -13.20 -8.57 2.44
CA ASP A 84 -12.64 -7.76 1.36
C ASP A 84 -11.11 -7.81 1.42
N VAL A 85 -10.48 -8.36 0.36
CA VAL A 85 -9.03 -8.57 0.24
C VAL A 85 -8.51 -7.83 -0.99
N ASP A 86 -7.55 -6.95 -0.81
CA ASP A 86 -6.70 -6.42 -1.87
C ASP A 86 -5.36 -7.16 -1.90
N LEU A 87 -4.91 -7.59 -3.07
CA LEU A 87 -3.56 -8.10 -3.29
C LEU A 87 -2.72 -7.01 -3.92
N HIS A 88 -1.69 -6.59 -3.22
CA HIS A 88 -0.84 -5.44 -3.53
C HIS A 88 0.60 -5.86 -3.87
N LEU A 89 1.14 -5.35 -4.99
CA LEU A 89 2.56 -5.45 -5.30
C LEU A 89 3.31 -4.29 -4.65
N ASP A 90 4.14 -4.62 -3.65
CA ASP A 90 4.81 -3.68 -2.76
C ASP A 90 6.19 -3.26 -3.29
N HIS A 91 6.52 -1.96 -3.21
CA HIS A 91 7.81 -1.35 -3.59
C HIS A 91 8.38 -1.80 -4.94
N ALA A 92 7.52 -1.94 -5.95
CA ALA A 92 7.97 -2.35 -7.27
C ALA A 92 8.70 -1.22 -8.00
N LYS A 93 9.84 -1.58 -8.61
CA LYS A 93 10.72 -0.65 -9.35
C LYS A 93 10.79 -0.99 -10.84
N LYS A 94 10.50 -2.25 -11.19
CA LYS A 94 10.64 -2.73 -12.56
C LYS A 94 9.30 -2.73 -13.28
N TRP A 95 9.26 -2.00 -14.38
CA TRP A 95 8.08 -1.93 -15.25
C TRP A 95 7.51 -3.31 -15.63
N ASP A 96 8.38 -4.27 -16.00
CA ASP A 96 7.91 -5.58 -16.44
C ASP A 96 7.23 -6.36 -15.32
N ASN A 97 7.70 -6.24 -14.08
CA ASN A 97 7.08 -6.89 -12.92
C ASN A 97 5.73 -6.24 -12.57
N ILE A 98 5.65 -4.90 -12.64
CA ILE A 98 4.39 -4.18 -12.43
C ILE A 98 3.35 -4.59 -13.47
N ARG A 99 3.75 -4.61 -14.75
CA ARG A 99 2.88 -5.05 -15.84
C ARG A 99 2.39 -6.47 -15.64
N GLU A 100 3.29 -7.40 -15.29
CA GLU A 100 2.94 -8.80 -15.06
C GLU A 100 1.97 -8.97 -13.88
N ALA A 101 2.12 -8.17 -12.80
CA ALA A 101 1.20 -8.18 -11.67
C ALA A 101 -0.19 -7.69 -12.07
N VAL A 102 -0.27 -6.58 -12.80
CA VAL A 102 -1.54 -6.04 -13.32
C VAL A 102 -2.20 -7.06 -14.26
N ASP A 103 -1.44 -7.64 -15.19
CA ASP A 103 -1.94 -8.66 -16.14
C ASP A 103 -2.37 -9.95 -15.43
N ALA A 104 -1.76 -10.28 -14.30
CA ALA A 104 -2.14 -11.42 -13.47
C ALA A 104 -3.43 -11.18 -12.67
N GLY A 105 -3.85 -9.91 -12.50
CA GLY A 105 -5.06 -9.52 -11.80
C GLY A 105 -4.84 -9.09 -10.35
N PHE A 106 -3.68 -8.53 -10.01
CA PHE A 106 -3.49 -7.84 -8.74
C PHE A 106 -4.50 -6.71 -8.60
N GLY A 107 -5.05 -6.51 -7.40
CA GLY A 107 -5.97 -5.43 -7.10
C GLY A 107 -5.28 -4.07 -7.08
N SER A 108 -3.99 -4.05 -6.71
CA SER A 108 -3.19 -2.84 -6.69
C SER A 108 -1.70 -3.10 -6.89
N VAL A 109 -0.97 -2.05 -7.27
CA VAL A 109 0.48 -2.05 -7.41
C VAL A 109 1.05 -0.74 -6.88
N MET A 110 2.22 -0.81 -6.23
CA MET A 110 3.00 0.36 -5.88
C MET A 110 4.18 0.52 -6.85
N TYR A 111 4.33 1.74 -7.38
CA TYR A 111 5.56 2.13 -8.05
C TYR A 111 6.44 2.95 -7.11
N ASP A 112 7.59 2.40 -6.73
CA ASP A 112 8.56 3.08 -5.88
C ASP A 112 9.63 3.78 -6.72
N GLY A 113 9.34 5.04 -7.05
CA GLY A 113 10.28 5.99 -7.67
C GLY A 113 10.89 6.98 -6.68
N SER A 114 10.76 6.76 -5.37
CA SER A 114 11.17 7.70 -4.31
C SER A 114 12.65 8.07 -4.32
N ALA A 115 13.51 7.15 -4.77
CA ALA A 115 14.93 7.38 -4.94
C ALA A 115 15.31 8.18 -6.20
N LEU A 116 14.37 8.39 -7.12
CA LEU A 116 14.59 9.12 -8.37
C LEU A 116 14.36 10.63 -8.18
N PRO A 117 14.90 11.48 -9.09
CA PRO A 117 14.49 12.86 -9.15
C PRO A 117 12.97 13.01 -9.32
N PHE A 118 12.36 14.01 -8.67
CA PHE A 118 10.90 14.20 -8.64
C PHE A 118 10.22 14.06 -10.02
N LYS A 119 10.80 14.68 -11.06
CA LYS A 119 10.26 14.61 -12.43
C LYS A 119 10.26 13.19 -13.01
N GLU A 120 11.28 12.41 -12.70
CA GLU A 120 11.39 11.02 -13.16
C GLU A 120 10.41 10.14 -12.39
N ASN A 121 10.25 10.33 -11.08
CA ASN A 121 9.23 9.67 -10.29
C ASN A 121 7.82 9.96 -10.85
N VAL A 122 7.49 11.23 -11.11
CA VAL A 122 6.21 11.60 -11.74
C VAL A 122 5.98 10.88 -13.07
N LEU A 123 6.97 10.85 -13.95
CA LEU A 123 6.84 10.21 -15.26
C LEU A 123 6.66 8.69 -15.16
N GLY A 124 7.44 8.04 -14.28
CA GLY A 124 7.31 6.60 -14.03
C GLY A 124 5.96 6.24 -13.44
N THR A 125 5.56 6.96 -12.40
CA THR A 125 4.26 6.77 -11.73
C THR A 125 3.09 6.97 -12.71
N LYS A 126 3.11 8.04 -13.49
CA LYS A 126 2.04 8.29 -14.48
C LYS A 126 1.89 7.15 -15.49
N ARG A 127 3.00 6.63 -15.99
CA ARG A 127 2.99 5.47 -16.88
C ARG A 127 2.34 4.24 -16.24
N VAL A 128 2.62 3.99 -14.95
CA VAL A 128 2.02 2.90 -14.19
C VAL A 128 0.53 3.12 -13.99
N VAL A 129 0.13 4.33 -13.61
CA VAL A 129 -1.27 4.71 -13.43
C VAL A 129 -2.08 4.49 -14.70
N GLU A 130 -1.60 4.99 -15.84
CA GLU A 130 -2.27 4.81 -17.13
C GLU A 130 -2.51 3.33 -17.47
N TYR A 131 -1.53 2.47 -17.18
CA TYR A 131 -1.63 1.03 -17.45
C TYR A 131 -2.55 0.31 -16.44
N ALA A 132 -2.34 0.54 -15.16
CA ALA A 132 -3.06 -0.14 -14.09
C ALA A 132 -4.56 0.26 -14.08
N HIS A 133 -4.87 1.56 -14.22
CA HIS A 133 -6.24 2.03 -14.28
C HIS A 133 -7.00 1.47 -15.49
N ALA A 134 -6.34 1.32 -16.64
CA ALA A 134 -6.95 0.69 -17.82
C ALA A 134 -7.34 -0.79 -17.59
N ALA A 135 -6.67 -1.46 -16.66
CA ALA A 135 -6.96 -2.84 -16.24
C ALA A 135 -7.87 -2.92 -14.99
N GLY A 136 -8.22 -1.79 -14.38
CA GLY A 136 -9.05 -1.72 -13.17
C GLY A 136 -8.30 -1.92 -11.86
N ALA A 137 -6.95 -1.94 -11.88
CA ALA A 137 -6.11 -1.99 -10.69
C ALA A 137 -5.83 -0.58 -10.15
N SER A 138 -5.64 -0.45 -8.85
CA SER A 138 -5.25 0.80 -8.18
C SER A 138 -3.74 1.00 -8.15
N VAL A 139 -3.30 2.25 -7.95
CA VAL A 139 -1.86 2.58 -7.87
C VAL A 139 -1.56 3.37 -6.62
N GLU A 140 -0.55 2.90 -5.90
CA GLU A 140 0.17 3.60 -4.85
C GLU A 140 1.52 4.10 -5.39
N ALA A 141 2.01 5.22 -4.87
CA ALA A 141 3.37 5.68 -5.12
C ALA A 141 3.92 6.44 -3.92
N GLU A 142 5.23 6.60 -3.85
CA GLU A 142 5.93 7.17 -2.70
C GLU A 142 6.60 8.49 -3.01
N LEU A 143 6.52 9.41 -2.04
CA LEU A 143 7.30 10.64 -1.96
C LEU A 143 8.06 10.75 -0.65
N GLY A 144 9.23 11.33 -0.74
CA GLY A 144 10.23 11.31 0.31
C GLY A 144 11.03 10.02 0.24
N THR A 145 11.73 9.65 1.29
CA THR A 145 12.51 8.39 1.34
C THR A 145 12.36 7.80 2.73
N VAL A 146 11.75 6.63 2.80
CA VAL A 146 11.64 5.84 4.04
C VAL A 146 12.98 5.14 4.28
N GLY A 147 13.51 5.25 5.50
CA GLY A 147 14.77 4.61 5.89
C GLY A 147 14.60 3.13 6.23
N GLY A 148 15.71 2.47 6.56
CA GLY A 148 15.73 1.11 7.08
C GLY A 148 16.11 0.05 6.05
N THR A 149 15.70 -1.19 6.31
CA THR A 149 16.04 -2.35 5.45
C THR A 149 14.80 -3.12 5.10
N GLU A 150 14.54 -3.29 3.81
CA GLU A 150 13.47 -4.09 3.26
C GLU A 150 13.95 -4.84 2.03
N ASP A 151 13.64 -6.14 1.93
CA ASP A 151 14.01 -7.04 0.81
C ASP A 151 15.49 -6.95 0.37
N GLY A 152 16.39 -6.77 1.33
CA GLY A 152 17.83 -6.66 1.07
C GLY A 152 18.29 -5.27 0.58
N VAL A 153 17.39 -4.32 0.44
CA VAL A 153 17.71 -2.92 0.16
C VAL A 153 17.87 -2.17 1.49
N VAL A 154 19.01 -1.51 1.65
CA VAL A 154 19.33 -0.70 2.83
C VAL A 154 19.28 0.77 2.45
N VAL A 155 18.45 1.54 3.15
CA VAL A 155 18.42 3.00 3.05
C VAL A 155 18.99 3.60 4.33
N ASP A 156 20.16 4.23 4.22
CA ASP A 156 20.84 4.85 5.34
C ASP A 156 20.04 6.03 5.91
N SER A 157 20.18 6.27 7.23
CA SER A 157 19.54 7.38 7.92
C SER A 157 19.81 8.76 7.29
N ASP A 158 20.99 8.93 6.69
CA ASP A 158 21.39 10.19 6.03
C ASP A 158 20.68 10.40 4.66
N ALA A 159 20.08 9.33 4.10
CA ALA A 159 19.32 9.38 2.86
C ALA A 159 17.81 9.61 3.09
N VAL A 160 17.35 9.54 4.34
CA VAL A 160 15.94 9.79 4.69
C VAL A 160 15.56 11.23 4.39
N ARG A 161 14.47 11.41 3.65
CA ARG A 161 13.91 12.72 3.33
C ARG A 161 12.42 12.70 3.60
N LEU A 162 11.97 13.60 4.44
CA LEU A 162 10.54 13.78 4.70
C LEU A 162 9.81 14.24 3.44
N THR A 163 8.57 13.85 3.30
CA THR A 163 7.70 14.30 2.21
C THR A 163 7.37 15.79 2.38
N GLU A 164 7.58 16.57 1.31
CA GLU A 164 7.23 17.99 1.29
C GLU A 164 5.77 18.18 0.87
N PRO A 165 4.92 18.88 1.65
CA PRO A 165 3.50 19.05 1.36
C PRO A 165 3.21 19.61 -0.03
N SER A 166 3.99 20.59 -0.49
CA SER A 166 3.83 21.18 -1.82
C SER A 166 4.12 20.19 -2.95
N GLN A 167 5.10 19.29 -2.75
CA GLN A 167 5.40 18.22 -3.70
C GLN A 167 4.32 17.16 -3.71
N ALA A 168 3.69 16.86 -2.56
CA ALA A 168 2.59 15.90 -2.48
C ALA A 168 1.40 16.34 -3.36
N VAL A 169 1.01 17.61 -3.29
CA VAL A 169 -0.05 18.18 -4.16
C VAL A 169 0.31 18.06 -5.62
N GLU A 170 1.51 18.55 -5.99
CA GLU A 170 1.97 18.53 -7.38
C GLU A 170 2.05 17.10 -7.94
N PHE A 171 2.51 16.15 -7.11
CA PHE A 171 2.64 14.75 -7.50
C PHE A 171 1.27 14.10 -7.75
N ILE A 172 0.32 14.25 -6.83
CA ILE A 172 -1.04 13.73 -6.96
C ILE A 172 -1.72 14.31 -8.21
N ASP A 173 -1.64 15.62 -8.40
CA ASP A 173 -2.28 16.29 -9.54
C ASP A 173 -1.71 15.84 -10.90
N LYS A 174 -0.40 15.49 -10.94
CA LYS A 174 0.26 15.07 -12.17
C LYS A 174 0.13 13.59 -12.48
N THR A 175 -0.06 12.75 -11.47
CA THR A 175 0.00 11.29 -11.61
C THR A 175 -1.35 10.61 -11.55
N ASP A 176 -2.31 11.20 -10.81
CA ASP A 176 -3.64 10.63 -10.55
C ASP A 176 -3.59 9.27 -9.81
N ILE A 177 -2.65 9.10 -8.90
CA ILE A 177 -2.55 7.91 -8.03
C ILE A 177 -3.77 7.77 -7.11
N ASP A 178 -4.02 6.56 -6.62
CA ASP A 178 -5.13 6.27 -5.70
C ASP A 178 -4.73 6.44 -4.23
N ALA A 179 -3.44 6.24 -3.89
CA ALA A 179 -2.89 6.44 -2.56
C ALA A 179 -1.46 6.99 -2.63
N LEU A 180 -1.07 7.78 -1.62
CA LEU A 180 0.27 8.34 -1.50
C LEU A 180 0.96 7.85 -0.23
N ALA A 181 2.05 7.10 -0.40
CA ALA A 181 2.96 6.77 0.68
C ALA A 181 3.84 7.98 1.01
N VAL A 182 3.89 8.33 2.30
CA VAL A 182 4.58 9.51 2.80
C VAL A 182 5.68 9.17 3.78
N ALA A 183 6.86 9.73 3.58
CA ALA A 183 7.98 9.62 4.52
C ALA A 183 7.83 10.68 5.61
N ILE A 184 7.54 10.23 6.83
CA ILE A 184 7.33 11.08 8.01
C ILE A 184 8.25 10.72 9.19
N GLY A 185 9.28 9.89 8.95
CA GLY A 185 10.26 9.47 9.96
C GLY A 185 10.10 8.03 10.43
N THR A 186 9.22 7.23 9.81
CA THR A 186 9.18 5.78 9.98
C THR A 186 10.34 5.11 9.24
N ASN A 187 10.65 3.84 9.59
CA ASN A 187 11.70 3.06 8.97
C ASN A 187 11.25 1.61 8.75
N HIS A 188 11.70 1.01 7.67
CA HIS A 188 11.52 -0.42 7.42
C HIS A 188 12.37 -1.28 8.35
N GLY A 189 11.85 -2.46 8.72
CA GLY A 189 12.53 -3.44 9.54
C GLY A 189 12.50 -3.13 11.04
N GLN A 190 13.43 -3.75 11.79
CA GLN A 190 13.48 -3.58 13.25
C GLN A 190 14.09 -2.24 13.62
N TYR A 191 13.36 -1.47 14.42
CA TYR A 191 13.87 -0.23 14.99
C TYR A 191 14.98 -0.49 16.00
N LYS A 192 16.10 0.21 15.84
CA LYS A 192 17.23 0.18 16.80
C LYS A 192 17.09 1.24 17.89
N SER A 193 16.18 2.18 17.72
CA SER A 193 15.89 3.28 18.65
C SER A 193 14.41 3.63 18.57
N LYS A 194 13.94 4.51 19.47
CA LYS A 194 12.56 5.01 19.44
C LYS A 194 12.28 5.71 18.09
N THR A 195 11.13 5.43 17.49
CA THR A 195 10.64 6.10 16.28
C THR A 195 10.43 7.59 16.54
N HIS A 196 10.82 8.42 15.59
CA HIS A 196 10.56 9.85 15.61
C HIS A 196 9.67 10.24 14.43
N ILE A 197 8.36 10.08 14.62
CA ILE A 197 7.37 10.48 13.62
C ILE A 197 7.18 11.99 13.66
N ASN A 198 7.21 12.62 12.49
CA ASN A 198 6.95 14.05 12.34
C ASN A 198 5.45 14.27 12.05
N PHE A 199 4.66 14.36 13.12
CA PHE A 199 3.21 14.57 13.03
C PHE A 199 2.83 15.91 12.42
N GLU A 200 3.64 16.95 12.56
CA GLU A 200 3.38 18.27 11.96
C GLU A 200 3.49 18.21 10.42
N VAL A 201 4.48 17.48 9.91
CA VAL A 201 4.61 17.24 8.47
C VAL A 201 3.42 16.42 7.97
N LEU A 202 3.04 15.33 8.67
CA LEU A 202 1.88 14.53 8.30
C LEU A 202 0.61 15.38 8.24
N LYS A 203 0.35 16.17 9.27
CA LYS A 203 -0.80 17.08 9.31
C LYS A 203 -0.80 18.05 8.13
N SER A 204 0.35 18.66 7.84
CA SER A 204 0.49 19.61 6.73
C SER A 204 0.24 18.95 5.37
N ILE A 205 0.64 17.67 5.20
CA ILE A 205 0.35 16.90 3.98
C ILE A 205 -1.14 16.59 3.93
N TYR A 206 -1.74 16.12 5.01
CA TYR A 206 -3.16 15.75 5.06
C TYR A 206 -4.09 16.90 4.74
N GLU A 207 -3.78 18.12 5.19
CA GLU A 207 -4.57 19.32 4.92
C GLU A 207 -4.63 19.69 3.42
N VAL A 208 -3.63 19.27 2.64
CA VAL A 208 -3.52 19.62 1.21
C VAL A 208 -3.68 18.44 0.27
N ALA A 209 -3.39 17.21 0.71
CA ALA A 209 -3.52 16.01 -0.09
C ALA A 209 -4.99 15.60 -0.27
N LYS A 210 -5.37 15.34 -1.51
CA LYS A 210 -6.75 14.91 -1.87
C LYS A 210 -6.82 13.41 -2.16
N ARG A 211 -5.95 12.64 -1.55
CA ARG A 211 -5.87 11.18 -1.68
C ARG A 211 -5.59 10.56 -0.31
N PRO A 212 -5.99 9.31 -0.08
CA PRO A 212 -5.58 8.57 1.10
C PRO A 212 -4.06 8.59 1.27
N LEU A 213 -3.60 8.73 2.51
CA LEU A 213 -2.19 8.68 2.86
C LEU A 213 -1.85 7.31 3.46
N VAL A 214 -0.65 6.82 3.13
CA VAL A 214 -0.12 5.54 3.59
C VAL A 214 1.21 5.78 4.31
N ILE A 215 1.50 4.98 5.34
CA ILE A 215 2.83 4.91 5.94
C ILE A 215 3.43 3.53 5.75
N HIS A 216 4.73 3.48 5.40
CA HIS A 216 5.54 2.29 5.43
C HIS A 216 6.35 2.20 6.72
N GLY A 217 6.85 0.99 7.06
CA GLY A 217 7.66 0.80 8.27
C GLY A 217 6.85 0.84 9.58
N GLY A 218 5.58 0.44 9.56
CA GLY A 218 4.70 0.48 10.73
C GLY A 218 5.03 -0.50 11.85
N THR A 219 5.74 -1.60 11.58
CA THR A 219 5.94 -2.72 12.53
C THR A 219 6.55 -2.33 13.88
N GLY A 220 7.34 -1.29 13.96
CA GLY A 220 7.99 -0.84 15.21
C GLY A 220 7.39 0.43 15.81
N VAL A 221 6.30 0.93 15.25
CA VAL A 221 5.59 2.12 15.73
C VAL A 221 4.72 1.73 16.94
N SER A 222 4.63 2.60 17.94
CA SER A 222 3.78 2.35 19.12
C SER A 222 2.30 2.45 18.77
N ASP A 223 1.44 1.75 19.54
CA ASP A 223 -0.02 1.82 19.35
C ASP A 223 -0.54 3.26 19.48
N GLU A 224 0.03 4.05 20.39
CA GLU A 224 -0.31 5.47 20.56
C GLU A 224 0.01 6.29 19.30
N ASP A 225 1.20 6.08 18.73
CA ASP A 225 1.61 6.76 17.50
C ASP A 225 0.79 6.28 16.28
N ILE A 226 0.43 4.99 16.21
CA ILE A 226 -0.46 4.46 15.16
C ILE A 226 -1.85 5.14 15.24
N HIS A 227 -2.45 5.22 16.42
CA HIS A 227 -3.73 5.93 16.57
C HIS A 227 -3.61 7.39 16.14
N HIS A 228 -2.52 8.05 16.53
CA HIS A 228 -2.30 9.46 16.19
C HIS A 228 -2.14 9.68 14.67
N VAL A 229 -1.41 8.82 13.95
CA VAL A 229 -1.29 8.97 12.49
C VAL A 229 -2.62 8.68 11.78
N ILE A 230 -3.46 7.79 12.29
CA ILE A 230 -4.82 7.55 11.78
C ILE A 230 -5.68 8.81 11.94
N ASP A 231 -5.64 9.45 13.10
CA ASP A 231 -6.34 10.73 13.35
C ASP A 231 -5.86 11.85 12.42
N LEU A 232 -4.61 11.76 11.95
CA LEU A 232 -3.99 12.68 10.99
C LEU A 232 -4.07 12.20 9.53
N GLY A 233 -4.95 11.27 9.21
CA GLY A 233 -5.31 10.95 7.84
C GLY A 233 -4.62 9.76 7.18
N ILE A 234 -3.85 8.96 7.93
CA ILE A 234 -3.37 7.66 7.42
C ILE A 234 -4.57 6.70 7.33
N ARG A 235 -4.63 5.94 6.22
CA ARG A 235 -5.70 5.00 5.85
C ARG A 235 -5.12 3.64 5.40
#